data_a820f128315a2d123e15d5b96a9aa4b6
#
_entry.id   a820f128315a2d123e15d5b96a9aa4b6
#
_cell.length_a   1.000
_cell.length_b   1.000
_cell.length_c   1.000
_cell.angle_alpha   90.00
_cell.angle_beta   90.00
_cell.angle_gamma   90.00
#
_symmetry.space_group_name_H-M   'P 1'
#
loop_
_entity.id
_entity.type
_entity.pdbx_description
1 polymer ?
#
loop_
_entity_poly.entity_id
_entity_poly.type
_entity_poly.pdbx_seq_one_letter_code
_entity_poly.pdbx_strand_id
1 'polypeptide(L)'
;MVVSVWLIDKSALIRLSAAVAADEWASRIERGLVRISTLTRLEVGYSSRSASDHRLLLGEPPISSMPVEYLTPKIEDRALELQLALAERGHHRAPSVPDLLIAATAELAELIVLHMDKAFELIAELTDQPIERLEVV
;
A
#
# COMPACT_ATOMS: atom_id res chain seq x y z
N MET A 1 16.13 11.85 -14.58
CA MET A 1 15.66 10.44 -14.51
C MET A 1 14.73 10.27 -13.32
N VAL A 2 13.54 9.75 -13.57
CA VAL A 2 12.57 9.49 -12.50
C VAL A 2 12.79 8.09 -11.95
N VAL A 3 13.03 7.98 -10.66
CA VAL A 3 13.16 6.70 -9.98
C VAL A 3 11.78 6.29 -9.48
N SER A 4 11.36 5.07 -9.79
CA SER A 4 10.12 4.53 -9.29
C SER A 4 10.19 4.31 -7.77
N VAL A 5 9.15 4.72 -7.08
CA VAL A 5 8.99 4.49 -5.64
C VAL A 5 7.58 3.94 -5.41
N TRP A 6 7.49 2.91 -4.59
CA TRP A 6 6.24 2.19 -4.34
C TRP A 6 5.69 2.48 -2.96
N LEU A 7 4.36 2.42 -2.85
CA LEU A 7 3.65 2.32 -1.57
C LEU A 7 3.06 0.91 -1.50
N ILE A 8 3.52 0.12 -0.56
CA ILE A 8 3.09 -1.28 -0.47
C ILE A 8 1.79 -1.40 0.31
N ASP A 9 0.83 -2.13 -0.26
CA ASP A 9 -0.38 -2.52 0.45
C ASP A 9 -0.17 -3.83 1.19
N LYS A 10 -0.98 -4.07 2.22
CA LYS A 10 -0.91 -5.31 3.01
C LYS A 10 -1.01 -6.56 2.14
N SER A 11 -1.85 -6.53 1.09
CA SER A 11 -2.06 -7.68 0.21
C SER A 11 -0.76 -8.15 -0.47
N ALA A 12 0.13 -7.22 -0.81
CA ALA A 12 1.44 -7.53 -1.36
C ALA A 12 2.46 -7.85 -0.25
N LEU A 13 2.41 -7.09 0.84
CA LEU A 13 3.36 -7.22 1.95
C LEU A 13 3.40 -8.65 2.51
N ILE A 14 2.25 -9.26 2.74
CA ILE A 14 2.16 -10.61 3.30
C ILE A 14 2.61 -11.70 2.32
N ARG A 15 2.86 -11.34 1.06
CA ARG A 15 3.27 -12.28 0.01
C ARG A 15 4.65 -11.98 -0.57
N LEU A 16 5.41 -11.06 0.05
CA LEU A 16 6.74 -10.70 -0.46
C LEU A 16 7.70 -11.89 -0.56
N SER A 17 7.63 -12.81 0.40
CA SER A 17 8.51 -13.98 0.40
C SER A 17 8.21 -14.93 -0.75
N ALA A 18 7.01 -14.88 -1.33
CA ALA A 18 6.60 -15.69 -2.46
C ALA A 18 6.75 -14.97 -3.81
N ALA A 19 7.27 -13.74 -3.81
CA ALA A 19 7.43 -12.95 -5.03
C ALA A 19 8.40 -13.64 -6.01
N VAL A 20 8.05 -13.61 -7.29
CA VAL A 20 8.92 -14.15 -8.36
C VAL A 20 10.26 -13.42 -8.35
N ALA A 21 10.24 -12.10 -8.17
CA ALA A 21 11.45 -11.28 -8.11
C ALA A 21 11.81 -10.90 -6.67
N ALA A 22 11.78 -11.86 -5.74
CA ALA A 22 11.98 -11.62 -4.31
C ALA A 22 13.30 -10.87 -4.00
N ASP A 23 14.38 -11.24 -4.66
CA ASP A 23 15.68 -10.58 -4.44
C ASP A 23 15.69 -9.13 -4.90
N GLU A 24 15.00 -8.86 -6.00
CA GLU A 24 14.87 -7.51 -6.52
C GLU A 24 14.04 -6.63 -5.59
N TRP A 25 12.94 -7.17 -5.05
CA TRP A 25 12.14 -6.45 -4.06
C TRP A 25 12.90 -6.22 -2.76
N ALA A 26 13.67 -7.20 -2.30
CA ALA A 26 14.52 -7.03 -1.12
C ALA A 26 15.52 -5.89 -1.32
N SER A 27 16.14 -5.81 -2.49
CA SER A 27 17.07 -4.72 -2.83
C SER A 27 16.37 -3.35 -2.84
N ARG A 28 15.19 -3.26 -3.45
CA ARG A 28 14.39 -2.02 -3.49
C ARG A 28 14.00 -1.57 -2.08
N ILE A 29 13.62 -2.51 -1.22
CA ILE A 29 13.27 -2.22 0.18
C ILE A 29 14.49 -1.67 0.93
N GLU A 30 15.65 -2.31 0.81
CA GLU A 30 16.88 -1.84 1.45
C GLU A 30 17.28 -0.43 0.99
N ARG A 31 17.00 -0.10 -0.26
CA ARG A 31 17.31 1.21 -0.85
C ARG A 31 16.27 2.28 -0.51
N GLY A 32 15.26 1.96 0.28
CA GLY A 32 14.21 2.91 0.68
C GLY A 32 13.23 3.26 -0.43
N LEU A 33 13.14 2.43 -1.47
CA LEU A 33 12.25 2.67 -2.62
C LEU A 33 10.84 2.12 -2.43
N VAL A 34 10.61 1.36 -1.36
CA VAL A 34 9.29 0.83 -1.01
C VAL A 34 8.88 1.47 0.31
N ARG A 35 7.81 2.24 0.28
CA ARG A 35 7.28 2.96 1.44
C ARG A 35 6.05 2.25 2.00
N ILE A 36 5.70 2.56 3.23
CA ILE A 36 4.57 1.95 3.91
C ILE A 36 3.73 3.03 4.61
N SER A 37 2.42 2.90 4.52
CA SER A 37 1.48 3.77 5.25
C SER A 37 1.34 3.33 6.70
N THR A 38 1.04 4.28 7.59
CA THR A 38 0.66 3.98 8.97
C THR A 38 -0.53 3.02 9.01
N LEU A 39 -1.47 3.13 8.06
CA LEU A 39 -2.61 2.20 7.97
C LEU A 39 -2.16 0.75 7.80
N THR A 40 -1.22 0.51 6.89
CA THR A 40 -0.69 -0.83 6.64
C THR A 40 0.07 -1.35 7.87
N ARG A 41 0.83 -0.49 8.54
CA ARG A 41 1.51 -0.85 9.79
C ARG A 41 0.50 -1.26 10.87
N LEU A 42 -0.60 -0.53 11.00
CA LEU A 42 -1.66 -0.86 11.94
C LEU A 42 -2.36 -2.17 11.59
N GLU A 43 -2.58 -2.44 10.30
CA GLU A 43 -3.15 -3.70 9.86
C GLU A 43 -2.24 -4.89 10.20
N VAL A 44 -0.94 -4.74 10.01
CA VAL A 44 0.04 -5.76 10.40
C VAL A 44 0.03 -5.95 11.91
N GLY A 45 0.05 -4.85 12.67
CA GLY A 45 -0.01 -4.89 14.14
C GLY A 45 -1.28 -5.53 14.67
N TYR A 46 -2.41 -5.30 14.00
CA TYR A 46 -3.69 -5.94 14.33
C TYR A 46 -3.61 -7.46 14.25
N SER A 47 -2.82 -7.98 13.29
CA SER A 47 -2.65 -9.43 13.11
C SER A 47 -1.63 -10.05 14.05
N SER A 48 -0.93 -9.26 14.86
CA SER A 48 0.07 -9.78 15.80
C SER A 48 -0.59 -10.60 16.93
N ARG A 49 0.14 -11.58 17.44
CA ARG A 49 -0.36 -12.52 18.47
C ARG A 49 -0.10 -12.04 19.89
N SER A 50 0.84 -11.11 20.06
CA SER A 50 1.28 -10.62 21.35
C SER A 50 2.04 -9.31 21.20
N ALA A 51 2.34 -8.64 22.30
CA ALA A 51 3.18 -7.44 22.28
C ALA A 51 4.58 -7.75 21.75
N SER A 52 5.12 -8.90 22.09
CA SER A 52 6.42 -9.35 21.62
C SER A 52 6.41 -9.55 20.09
N ASP A 53 5.39 -10.23 19.58
CA ASP A 53 5.20 -10.44 18.14
C ASP A 53 5.03 -9.11 17.39
N HIS A 54 4.25 -8.19 17.96
CA HIS A 54 4.06 -6.84 17.41
C HIS A 54 5.40 -6.11 17.25
N ARG A 55 6.24 -6.15 18.31
CA ARG A 55 7.56 -5.49 18.25
C ARG A 55 8.45 -6.10 17.18
N LEU A 56 8.42 -7.42 17.00
CA LEU A 56 9.20 -8.09 15.96
C LEU A 56 8.70 -7.72 14.56
N LEU A 57 7.39 -7.81 14.32
CA LEU A 57 6.81 -7.53 13.01
C LEU A 57 7.09 -6.10 12.54
N LEU A 58 6.94 -5.12 13.40
CA LEU A 58 7.10 -3.70 13.04
C LEU A 58 8.52 -3.19 13.23
N GLY A 59 9.31 -3.84 14.08
CA GLY A 59 10.67 -3.40 14.42
C GLY A 59 11.78 -4.05 13.60
N GLU A 60 11.46 -5.09 12.84
CA GLU A 60 12.45 -5.84 12.05
C GLU A 60 12.20 -5.66 10.55
N PRO A 61 13.22 -5.91 9.70
CA PRO A 61 12.99 -5.95 8.25
C PRO A 61 11.95 -7.01 7.87
N PRO A 62 11.18 -6.80 6.80
CA PRO A 62 11.31 -5.70 5.83
C PRO A 62 10.66 -4.39 6.26
N ILE A 63 9.71 -4.40 7.20
CA ILE A 63 8.92 -3.21 7.56
C ILE A 63 9.81 -2.09 8.12
N SER A 64 10.77 -2.42 9.00
CA SER A 64 11.67 -1.41 9.59
C SER A 64 12.52 -0.67 8.56
N SER A 65 12.69 -1.24 7.38
CA SER A 65 13.46 -0.63 6.27
C SER A 65 12.60 0.23 5.35
N MET A 66 11.28 0.27 5.57
CA MET A 66 10.36 1.03 4.73
C MET A 66 10.09 2.42 5.32
N PRO A 67 10.40 3.51 4.60
CA PRO A 67 10.00 4.85 5.04
C PRO A 67 8.48 4.95 5.17
N VAL A 68 8.00 5.68 6.18
CA VAL A 68 6.57 5.80 6.45
C VAL A 68 5.96 6.99 5.71
N GLU A 69 4.88 6.74 4.99
CA GLU A 69 4.02 7.80 4.45
C GLU A 69 2.88 8.03 5.43
N TYR A 70 2.81 9.24 5.98
CA TYR A 70 1.79 9.61 6.94
C TYR A 70 0.54 10.15 6.25
N LEU A 71 -0.59 9.99 6.89
CA LEU A 71 -1.84 10.59 6.42
C LEU A 71 -1.78 12.11 6.62
N THR A 72 -2.42 12.84 5.70
CA THR A 72 -2.56 14.29 5.75
C THR A 72 -4.03 14.65 5.54
N PRO A 73 -4.45 15.87 5.89
CA PRO A 73 -5.83 16.30 5.60
C PRO A 73 -6.20 16.19 4.12
N LYS A 74 -5.27 16.49 3.22
CA LYS A 74 -5.51 16.36 1.77
C LYS A 74 -5.78 14.92 1.35
N ILE A 75 -5.08 13.97 1.96
CA ILE A 75 -5.28 12.55 1.70
C ILE A 75 -6.68 12.12 2.13
N GLU A 76 -7.11 12.57 3.30
CA GLU A 76 -8.45 12.27 3.83
C GLU A 76 -9.53 12.81 2.90
N ASP A 77 -9.41 14.07 2.49
CA ASP A 77 -10.37 14.69 1.56
C ASP A 77 -10.39 13.97 0.22
N ARG A 78 -9.22 13.60 -0.30
CA ARG A 78 -9.11 12.89 -1.58
C ARG A 78 -9.75 11.50 -1.51
N ALA A 79 -9.59 10.80 -0.39
CA ALA A 79 -10.22 9.48 -0.19
C ALA A 79 -11.75 9.58 -0.26
N LEU A 80 -12.33 10.63 0.32
CA LEU A 80 -13.78 10.88 0.24
C LEU A 80 -14.22 11.17 -1.20
N GLU A 81 -13.43 11.94 -1.96
CA GLU A 81 -13.70 12.22 -3.37
C GLU A 81 -13.69 10.92 -4.19
N LEU A 82 -12.71 10.04 -3.95
CA LEU A 82 -12.61 8.75 -4.62
C LEU A 82 -13.82 7.87 -4.32
N GLN A 83 -14.24 7.85 -3.06
CA GLN A 83 -15.41 7.08 -2.64
C GLN A 83 -16.67 7.58 -3.35
N LEU A 84 -16.87 8.89 -3.44
CA LEU A 84 -18.01 9.48 -4.14
C LEU A 84 -18.00 9.10 -5.63
N ALA A 85 -16.85 9.22 -6.28
CA ALA A 85 -16.71 8.86 -7.69
C ALA A 85 -17.03 7.38 -7.94
N LEU A 86 -16.61 6.50 -7.03
CA LEU A 86 -16.96 5.08 -7.10
C LEU A 86 -18.44 4.85 -6.86
N ALA A 87 -19.06 5.60 -5.92
CA ALA A 87 -20.47 5.50 -5.62
C ALA A 87 -21.33 5.90 -6.82
N GLU A 88 -20.92 6.89 -7.58
CA GLU A 88 -21.59 7.30 -8.81
C GLU A 88 -21.61 6.19 -9.87
N ARG A 89 -20.69 5.25 -9.79
CA ARG A 89 -20.63 4.04 -10.63
C ARG A 89 -21.19 2.80 -9.96
N GLY A 90 -21.70 2.93 -8.73
CA GLY A 90 -22.19 1.79 -7.96
C GLY A 90 -21.11 0.88 -7.39
N HIS A 91 -19.84 1.34 -7.33
CA HIS A 91 -18.68 0.53 -6.93
C HIS A 91 -18.06 0.94 -5.60
N HIS A 92 -18.72 1.77 -4.80
CA HIS A 92 -18.13 2.34 -3.57
C HIS A 92 -17.90 1.32 -2.45
N ARG A 93 -18.45 0.11 -2.56
CA ARG A 93 -18.26 -0.96 -1.57
C ARG A 93 -17.14 -1.94 -1.95
N ALA A 94 -16.62 -1.86 -3.17
CA ALA A 94 -15.56 -2.78 -3.61
C ALA A 94 -14.25 -2.53 -2.88
N PRO A 95 -13.72 -1.29 -2.80
CA PRO A 95 -12.56 -1.02 -1.97
C PRO A 95 -12.94 -0.91 -0.50
N SER A 96 -12.05 -1.36 0.38
CA SER A 96 -12.18 -1.11 1.82
C SER A 96 -11.83 0.34 2.14
N VAL A 97 -12.14 0.80 3.35
CA VAL A 97 -11.73 2.14 3.80
C VAL A 97 -10.20 2.29 3.75
N PRO A 98 -9.40 1.34 4.25
CA PRO A 98 -7.95 1.41 4.09
C PRO A 98 -7.49 1.50 2.63
N ASP A 99 -8.11 0.77 1.71
CA ASP A 99 -7.75 0.82 0.29
C ASP A 99 -7.90 2.23 -0.29
N LEU A 100 -8.98 2.92 0.05
CA LEU A 100 -9.22 4.29 -0.41
C LEU A 100 -8.15 5.24 0.10
N LEU A 101 -7.77 5.10 1.36
CA LEU A 101 -6.73 5.95 1.97
C LEU A 101 -5.34 5.63 1.41
N ILE A 102 -5.03 4.37 1.17
CA ILE A 102 -3.78 3.96 0.52
C ILE A 102 -3.70 4.54 -0.90
N ALA A 103 -4.77 4.41 -1.69
CA ALA A 103 -4.81 4.93 -3.05
C ALA A 103 -4.65 6.45 -3.08
N ALA A 104 -5.34 7.17 -2.19
CA ALA A 104 -5.23 8.62 -2.08
C ALA A 104 -3.81 9.04 -1.67
N THR A 105 -3.19 8.32 -0.73
CA THR A 105 -1.82 8.57 -0.31
C THR A 105 -0.85 8.44 -1.49
N ALA A 106 -0.95 7.34 -2.22
CA ALA A 106 -0.08 7.08 -3.37
C ALA A 106 -0.26 8.12 -4.47
N GLU A 107 -1.50 8.50 -4.75
CA GLU A 107 -1.79 9.51 -5.78
C GLU A 107 -1.15 10.86 -5.43
N LEU A 108 -1.35 11.33 -4.20
CA LEU A 108 -0.83 12.64 -3.78
C LEU A 108 0.68 12.65 -3.58
N ALA A 109 1.28 11.53 -3.21
CA ALA A 109 2.72 11.41 -3.02
C ALA A 109 3.45 10.93 -4.29
N GLU A 110 2.73 10.72 -5.38
CA GLU A 110 3.27 10.26 -6.66
C GLU A 110 4.00 8.91 -6.54
N LEU A 111 3.37 7.95 -5.86
CA LEU A 111 3.90 6.61 -5.64
C LEU A 111 3.11 5.58 -6.46
N ILE A 112 3.75 4.45 -6.74
CA ILE A 112 3.10 3.30 -7.37
C ILE A 112 2.55 2.41 -6.27
N VAL A 113 1.26 2.06 -6.32
CA VAL A 113 0.70 1.12 -5.34
C VAL A 113 1.14 -0.30 -5.71
N LEU A 114 1.88 -0.94 -4.82
CA LEU A 114 2.24 -2.36 -4.95
C LEU A 114 1.22 -3.19 -4.20
N HIS A 115 0.47 -4.04 -4.92
CA HIS A 115 -0.71 -4.70 -4.38
C HIS A 115 -0.93 -6.10 -4.96
N MET A 116 -1.89 -6.80 -4.37
CA MET A 116 -2.48 -8.03 -4.87
C MET A 116 -4.01 -8.01 -4.65
N ASP A 117 -4.64 -6.86 -4.84
CA ASP A 117 -6.07 -6.65 -4.59
C ASP A 117 -6.69 -5.92 -5.79
N LYS A 118 -7.75 -6.52 -6.36
CA LYS A 118 -8.46 -5.96 -7.53
C LYS A 118 -9.08 -4.59 -7.25
N ALA A 119 -9.29 -4.23 -5.99
CA ALA A 119 -9.84 -2.93 -5.63
C ALA A 119 -8.97 -1.78 -6.16
N PHE A 120 -7.64 -1.95 -6.18
CA PHE A 120 -6.75 -0.92 -6.71
C PHE A 120 -6.84 -0.78 -8.23
N GLU A 121 -7.13 -1.88 -8.94
CA GLU A 121 -7.37 -1.83 -10.39
C GLU A 121 -8.62 -1.00 -10.69
N LEU A 122 -9.66 -1.16 -9.90
CA LEU A 122 -10.90 -0.41 -10.03
C LEU A 122 -10.68 1.09 -9.77
N ILE A 123 -9.94 1.43 -8.74
CA ILE A 123 -9.59 2.82 -8.43
C ILE A 123 -8.72 3.42 -9.54
N ALA A 124 -7.77 2.65 -10.06
CA ALA A 124 -6.89 3.11 -11.14
C ALA A 124 -7.66 3.45 -12.42
N GLU A 125 -8.75 2.75 -12.72
CA GLU A 125 -9.61 3.06 -13.86
C GLU A 125 -10.21 4.47 -13.77
N LEU A 126 -10.44 4.96 -12.54
CA LEU A 126 -10.98 6.31 -12.31
C LEU A 126 -9.92 7.39 -12.31
N THR A 127 -8.70 7.08 -11.89
CA THR A 127 -7.71 8.09 -11.51
C THR A 127 -6.46 8.07 -12.34
N ASP A 128 -6.25 7.05 -13.14
CA ASP A 128 -4.97 6.75 -13.82
C ASP A 128 -3.81 6.59 -12.82
N GLN A 129 -4.11 6.27 -11.56
CA GLN A 129 -3.12 6.02 -10.51
C GLN A 129 -2.20 4.87 -10.91
N PRO A 130 -0.87 5.06 -10.91
CA PRO A 130 0.06 3.96 -11.18
C PRO A 130 -0.07 2.86 -10.12
N ILE A 131 -0.27 1.65 -10.59
CA ILE A 131 -0.35 0.46 -9.74
C ILE A 131 0.54 -0.63 -10.33
N GLU A 132 1.00 -1.51 -9.47
CA GLU A 132 1.76 -2.70 -9.88
C GLU A 132 1.29 -3.89 -9.06
N ARG A 133 0.85 -4.92 -9.76
CA ARG A 133 0.47 -6.18 -9.10
C ARG A 133 1.73 -6.98 -8.82
N LEU A 134 1.90 -7.42 -7.57
CA LEU A 134 3.02 -8.29 -7.20
C LEU A 134 2.85 -9.66 -7.88
N GLU A 135 3.88 -10.09 -8.62
CA GLU A 135 3.91 -11.42 -9.20
C GLU A 135 4.44 -12.42 -8.17
N VAL A 136 3.67 -13.47 -7.93
CA VAL A 136 4.05 -14.52 -6.97
C VAL A 136 4.19 -15.87 -7.66
N VAL A 137 4.97 -16.71 -7.03
CA VAL A 137 5.24 -18.07 -7.51
C VAL A 137 3.99 -18.96 -7.39
#